data_ad19e14893777871c3e5dcc05fbbe934
#
_entry.id   ad19e14893777871c3e5dcc05fbbe934
#
_cell.length_a   1.000
_cell.length_b   1.000
_cell.length_c   1.000
_cell.angle_alpha   90.00
_cell.angle_beta   90.00
_cell.angle_gamma   90.00
#
_symmetry.space_group_name_H-M   'P 1'
#
loop_
_entity.id
_entity.type
_entity.pdbx_description
1 polymer ?
#
loop_
_entity_poly.entity_id
_entity_poly.type
_entity_poly.pdbx_seq_one_letter_code
_entity_poly.pdbx_strand_id
1 'polypeptide(L)'
;GTAAVTLAGLLSSHRITKRDLEDEKILFYGAGTAGIGIANLYVTALTKKGYSKEEARSRCWFVDSKGLVVSSRKNLSRDKLPFAHEYYEKKDLRDIIQAIRPTALIGISGQANAFSKNVLELMKGINDYPLVFALSNPTSSSECTAENAYKWTRGKCLFASGSPFDSVEIEGKTFIPGQGNNAYIFPGVGLGIILSQAEVISDDLFLAAAETLSILVSDKELSSGQLYPSIKDIKK
;
A
#
# COMPACT_ATOMS: atom_id res chain seq x y z
N GLY A 1 4.10 12.55 -1.29
CA GLY A 1 4.01 11.80 -2.56
C GLY A 1 3.74 10.33 -2.33
N THR A 2 4.63 9.60 -1.65
CA THR A 2 4.49 8.13 -1.43
C THR A 2 3.16 7.75 -0.78
N ALA A 3 2.69 8.50 0.21
CA ALA A 3 1.41 8.25 0.84
C ALA A 3 0.24 8.36 -0.15
N ALA A 4 0.21 9.42 -0.96
CA ALA A 4 -0.86 9.64 -1.93
C ALA A 4 -0.87 8.58 -3.04
N VAL A 5 0.30 8.23 -3.61
CA VAL A 5 0.35 7.21 -4.67
C VAL A 5 0.00 5.82 -4.12
N THR A 6 0.40 5.49 -2.89
CA THR A 6 0.01 4.23 -2.26
C THR A 6 -1.49 4.17 -2.02
N LEU A 7 -2.08 5.24 -1.49
CA LEU A 7 -3.54 5.32 -1.27
C LEU A 7 -4.29 5.22 -2.61
N ALA A 8 -3.80 5.85 -3.69
CA ALA A 8 -4.39 5.71 -5.01
C ALA A 8 -4.44 4.25 -5.49
N GLY A 9 -3.36 3.49 -5.29
CA GLY A 9 -3.31 2.06 -5.61
C GLY A 9 -4.31 1.24 -4.79
N LEU A 10 -4.49 1.54 -3.49
CA LEU A 10 -5.52 0.92 -2.66
C LEU A 10 -6.92 1.24 -3.21
N LEU A 11 -7.21 2.50 -3.52
CA LEU A 11 -8.50 2.92 -4.07
C LEU A 11 -8.79 2.26 -5.43
N SER A 12 -7.80 2.19 -6.32
CA SER A 12 -7.96 1.52 -7.62
C SER A 12 -8.30 0.04 -7.46
N SER A 13 -7.71 -0.62 -6.46
CA SER A 13 -7.90 -2.04 -6.20
C SER A 13 -9.34 -2.38 -5.81
N HIS A 14 -10.09 -1.43 -5.22
CA HIS A 14 -11.47 -1.64 -4.80
C HIS A 14 -12.41 -1.99 -5.97
N ARG A 15 -12.10 -1.51 -7.17
CA ARG A 15 -12.87 -1.86 -8.37
C ARG A 15 -12.77 -3.35 -8.72
N ILE A 16 -11.69 -4.01 -8.29
CA ILE A 16 -11.47 -5.47 -8.48
C ILE A 16 -11.94 -6.25 -7.26
N THR A 17 -11.51 -5.83 -6.07
CA THR A 17 -11.78 -6.56 -4.82
C THR A 17 -13.22 -6.44 -4.34
N LYS A 18 -13.92 -5.38 -4.77
CA LYS A 18 -15.25 -4.98 -4.26
C LYS A 18 -15.29 -4.73 -2.76
N ARG A 19 -14.13 -4.51 -2.14
CA ARG A 19 -14.00 -4.04 -0.75
C ARG A 19 -13.91 -2.53 -0.76
N ASP A 20 -14.52 -1.88 0.22
CA ASP A 20 -14.34 -0.44 0.45
C ASP A 20 -13.07 -0.17 1.27
N LEU A 21 -12.65 1.09 1.34
CA LEU A 21 -11.44 1.49 2.06
C LEU A 21 -11.48 1.10 3.54
N GLU A 22 -12.64 1.21 4.16
CA GLU A 22 -12.90 0.83 5.54
C GLU A 22 -12.84 -0.68 5.81
N ASP A 23 -12.91 -1.51 4.78
CA ASP A 23 -12.80 -2.97 4.90
C ASP A 23 -11.35 -3.45 4.82
N GLU A 24 -10.44 -2.58 4.45
CA GLU A 24 -9.03 -2.94 4.37
C GLU A 24 -8.39 -3.04 5.76
N LYS A 25 -7.67 -4.11 5.98
CA LYS A 25 -6.77 -4.30 7.10
C LYS A 25 -5.34 -4.34 6.57
N ILE A 26 -4.57 -3.32 6.89
CA ILE A 26 -3.26 -3.08 6.28
C ILE A 26 -2.14 -3.47 7.25
N LEU A 27 -1.26 -4.35 6.81
CA LEU A 27 -0.02 -4.68 7.51
C LEU A 27 1.16 -4.00 6.81
N PHE A 28 1.77 -3.06 7.50
CA PHE A 28 2.98 -2.38 7.06
C PHE A 28 4.22 -3.13 7.55
N TYR A 29 5.04 -3.59 6.63
CA TYR A 29 6.36 -4.15 6.92
C TYR A 29 7.41 -3.05 6.77
N GLY A 30 7.70 -2.41 7.88
CA GLY A 30 8.46 -1.17 8.02
C GLY A 30 7.64 -0.09 8.71
N ALA A 31 8.11 0.40 9.87
CA ALA A 31 7.44 1.41 10.68
C ALA A 31 8.25 2.72 10.73
N GLY A 32 8.81 3.09 9.58
CA GLY A 32 9.51 4.36 9.37
C GLY A 32 8.57 5.48 8.92
N THR A 33 9.13 6.66 8.65
CA THR A 33 8.38 7.87 8.26
C THR A 33 7.45 7.64 7.07
N ALA A 34 7.88 6.87 6.07
CA ALA A 34 7.05 6.60 4.88
C ALA A 34 5.79 5.78 5.24
N GLY A 35 5.94 4.70 6.01
CA GLY A 35 4.82 3.87 6.43
C GLY A 35 3.83 4.59 7.31
N ILE A 36 4.33 5.32 8.29
CA ILE A 36 3.49 6.16 9.16
C ILE A 36 2.77 7.23 8.33
N GLY A 37 3.43 7.82 7.35
CA GLY A 37 2.81 8.80 6.44
C GLY A 37 1.68 8.21 5.60
N ILE A 38 1.85 6.97 5.09
CA ILE A 38 0.78 6.27 4.37
C ILE A 38 -0.42 6.01 5.30
N ALA A 39 -0.16 5.49 6.49
CA ALA A 39 -1.21 5.21 7.47
C ALA A 39 -1.95 6.47 7.92
N ASN A 40 -1.25 7.59 8.12
CA ASN A 40 -1.88 8.85 8.47
C ASN A 40 -2.80 9.36 7.35
N LEU A 41 -2.39 9.28 6.09
CA LEU A 41 -3.24 9.67 4.97
C LEU A 41 -4.47 8.74 4.83
N TYR A 42 -4.30 7.44 5.06
CA TYR A 42 -5.40 6.48 5.13
C TYR A 42 -6.38 6.82 6.26
N VAL A 43 -5.87 7.15 7.45
CA VAL A 43 -6.69 7.61 8.58
C VAL A 43 -7.45 8.89 8.22
N THR A 44 -6.80 9.86 7.57
CA THR A 44 -7.46 11.08 7.08
C THR A 44 -8.59 10.76 6.11
N ALA A 45 -8.38 9.83 5.18
CA ALA A 45 -9.41 9.40 4.24
C ALA A 45 -10.64 8.79 4.95
N LEU A 46 -10.42 7.92 5.94
CA LEU A 46 -11.52 7.32 6.71
C LEU A 46 -12.22 8.33 7.63
N THR A 47 -11.49 9.25 8.24
CA THR A 47 -12.10 10.28 9.08
C THR A 47 -13.02 11.22 8.28
N LYS A 48 -12.70 11.48 7.02
CA LYS A 48 -13.60 12.21 6.10
C LYS A 48 -14.87 11.42 5.75
N LYS A 49 -14.81 10.09 5.82
CA LYS A 49 -15.99 9.21 5.67
C LYS A 49 -16.80 9.09 6.97
N GLY A 50 -16.38 9.73 8.06
CA GLY A 50 -17.10 9.77 9.34
C GLY A 50 -16.60 8.78 10.39
N TYR A 51 -15.52 8.02 10.13
CA TYR A 51 -14.91 7.14 11.12
C TYR A 51 -14.10 7.94 12.15
N SER A 52 -14.05 7.46 13.38
CA SER A 52 -13.13 8.02 14.38
C SER A 52 -11.68 7.72 14.01
N LYS A 53 -10.74 8.50 14.54
CA LYS A 53 -9.30 8.24 14.33
C LYS A 53 -8.89 6.87 14.89
N GLU A 54 -9.47 6.48 15.99
CA GLU A 54 -9.22 5.20 16.66
C GLU A 54 -9.68 4.02 15.79
N GLU A 55 -10.88 4.08 15.24
CA GLU A 55 -11.39 3.07 14.30
C GLU A 55 -10.53 2.98 13.04
N ALA A 56 -10.14 4.12 12.46
CA ALA A 56 -9.27 4.14 11.29
C ALA A 56 -7.88 3.56 11.59
N ARG A 57 -7.27 3.93 12.72
CA ARG A 57 -5.97 3.43 13.16
C ARG A 57 -5.98 1.94 13.48
N SER A 58 -7.08 1.40 13.99
CA SER A 58 -7.22 -0.02 14.31
C SER A 58 -7.05 -0.94 13.09
N ARG A 59 -7.17 -0.40 11.89
CA ARG A 59 -6.99 -1.11 10.61
C ARG A 59 -5.54 -1.13 10.13
N CYS A 60 -4.66 -0.31 10.73
CA CYS A 60 -3.25 -0.18 10.37
C CYS A 60 -2.37 -0.91 11.39
N TRP A 61 -1.67 -1.94 10.95
CA TRP A 61 -0.76 -2.73 11.75
C TRP A 61 0.66 -2.54 11.25
N PHE A 62 1.64 -2.51 12.15
CA PHE A 62 3.03 -2.26 11.80
C PHE A 62 3.96 -3.32 12.34
N VAL A 63 4.96 -3.67 11.50
CA VAL A 63 6.10 -4.49 11.89
C VAL A 63 7.37 -3.65 11.71
N ASP A 64 8.20 -3.59 12.73
CA ASP A 64 9.53 -3.00 12.65
C ASP A 64 10.62 -4.06 12.94
N SER A 65 11.88 -3.65 13.03
CA SER A 65 13.02 -4.56 13.29
C SER A 65 12.91 -5.37 14.59
N LYS A 66 12.01 -4.99 15.50
CA LYS A 66 11.75 -5.70 16.76
C LYS A 66 10.51 -6.59 16.72
N GLY A 67 9.77 -6.57 15.59
CA GLY A 67 8.53 -7.31 15.40
C GLY A 67 7.29 -6.43 15.36
N LEU A 68 6.14 -7.03 15.69
CA LEU A 68 4.85 -6.33 15.69
C LEU A 68 4.85 -5.16 16.66
N VAL A 69 4.33 -4.02 16.22
CA VAL A 69 4.18 -2.82 17.04
C VAL A 69 2.93 -2.98 17.92
N VAL A 70 3.16 -3.26 19.20
CA VAL A 70 2.11 -3.49 20.21
C VAL A 70 2.31 -2.58 21.43
N SER A 71 1.23 -2.31 22.13
CA SER A 71 1.20 -1.36 23.25
C SER A 71 2.06 -1.78 24.46
N SER A 72 2.31 -3.09 24.62
CA SER A 72 3.19 -3.64 25.66
C SER A 72 4.67 -3.28 25.49
N ARG A 73 5.07 -2.88 24.25
CA ARG A 73 6.47 -2.57 23.95
C ARG A 73 6.89 -1.23 24.58
N LYS A 74 7.99 -1.28 25.30
CA LYS A 74 8.66 -0.09 25.86
C LYS A 74 9.42 0.66 24.76
N ASN A 75 9.51 1.97 24.90
CA ASN A 75 10.31 2.83 23.99
C ASN A 75 9.83 2.89 22.53
N LEU A 76 8.52 2.84 22.29
CA LEU A 76 7.95 3.20 20.98
C LEU A 76 8.12 4.70 20.73
N SER A 77 8.47 5.07 19.50
CA SER A 77 8.48 6.49 19.09
C SER A 77 7.05 7.07 19.11
N ARG A 78 6.98 8.40 19.29
CA ARG A 78 5.68 9.11 19.31
C ARG A 78 4.81 8.80 18.10
N ASP A 79 5.41 8.62 16.94
CA ASP A 79 4.69 8.36 15.68
C ASP A 79 4.10 6.95 15.61
N LYS A 80 4.71 5.98 16.32
CA LYS A 80 4.24 4.59 16.37
C LYS A 80 3.15 4.37 17.43
N LEU A 81 3.16 5.14 18.50
CA LEU A 81 2.23 4.99 19.62
C LEU A 81 0.76 4.95 19.18
N PRO A 82 0.28 5.83 18.26
CA PRO A 82 -1.11 5.83 17.83
C PRO A 82 -1.54 4.56 17.08
N PHE A 83 -0.58 3.76 16.62
CA PHE A 83 -0.79 2.52 15.86
C PHE A 83 -0.36 1.28 16.63
N ALA A 84 -0.02 1.41 17.91
CA ALA A 84 0.34 0.29 18.78
C ALA A 84 -0.93 -0.39 19.29
N HIS A 85 -1.16 -1.62 18.84
CA HIS A 85 -2.33 -2.39 19.24
C HIS A 85 -2.13 -3.09 20.59
N GLU A 86 -3.19 -3.28 21.31
CA GLU A 86 -3.22 -4.20 22.47
C GLU A 86 -3.25 -5.63 21.92
N TYR A 87 -2.06 -6.22 21.79
CA TYR A 87 -1.87 -7.55 21.20
C TYR A 87 -0.59 -8.19 21.71
N TYR A 88 -0.41 -9.49 21.43
CA TYR A 88 0.79 -10.23 21.81
C TYR A 88 1.98 -9.86 20.90
N GLU A 89 3.17 -9.81 21.50
CA GLU A 89 4.40 -9.62 20.74
C GLU A 89 4.64 -10.79 19.79
N LYS A 90 4.90 -10.50 18.54
CA LYS A 90 5.24 -11.47 17.48
C LYS A 90 6.36 -10.91 16.62
N LYS A 91 7.26 -11.78 16.17
CA LYS A 91 8.41 -11.36 15.33
C LYS A 91 8.35 -11.93 13.93
N ASP A 92 7.92 -13.18 13.79
CA ASP A 92 7.83 -13.82 12.49
C ASP A 92 6.68 -13.25 11.66
N LEU A 93 6.97 -12.85 10.42
CA LEU A 93 5.99 -12.20 9.54
C LEU A 93 4.82 -13.12 9.19
N ARG A 94 5.06 -14.42 9.01
CA ARG A 94 3.99 -15.39 8.71
C ARG A 94 3.03 -15.54 9.90
N ASP A 95 3.59 -15.65 11.12
CA ASP A 95 2.78 -15.77 12.33
C ASP A 95 1.95 -14.51 12.56
N ILE A 96 2.49 -13.35 12.21
CA ILE A 96 1.79 -12.07 12.26
C ILE A 96 0.65 -12.07 11.25
N ILE A 97 0.92 -12.42 9.98
CA ILE A 97 -0.09 -12.46 8.92
C ILE A 97 -1.22 -13.46 9.26
N GLN A 98 -0.85 -14.63 9.75
CA GLN A 98 -1.83 -15.65 10.15
C GLN A 98 -2.75 -15.17 11.27
N ALA A 99 -2.20 -14.44 12.24
CA ALA A 99 -2.93 -13.92 13.40
C ALA A 99 -3.82 -12.71 13.03
N ILE A 100 -3.28 -11.76 12.26
CA ILE A 100 -3.95 -10.49 11.94
C ILE A 100 -4.91 -10.67 10.74
N ARG A 101 -4.56 -11.56 9.80
CA ARG A 101 -5.29 -11.79 8.53
C ARG A 101 -5.48 -10.47 7.74
N PRO A 102 -4.38 -9.79 7.37
CA PRO A 102 -4.47 -8.54 6.63
C PRO A 102 -5.00 -8.77 5.21
N THR A 103 -5.66 -7.76 4.66
CA THR A 103 -6.09 -7.72 3.25
C THR A 103 -5.01 -7.13 2.35
N ALA A 104 -4.18 -6.26 2.92
CA ALA A 104 -3.07 -5.59 2.24
C ALA A 104 -1.77 -5.76 3.03
N LEU A 105 -0.69 -6.10 2.33
CA LEU A 105 0.67 -6.18 2.84
C LEU A 105 1.53 -5.13 2.11
N ILE A 106 2.02 -4.15 2.85
CA ILE A 106 2.79 -3.02 2.31
C ILE A 106 4.21 -3.05 2.87
N GLY A 107 5.20 -3.29 2.00
CA GLY A 107 6.62 -3.31 2.32
C GLY A 107 7.29 -1.97 2.07
N ILE A 108 7.95 -1.44 3.08
CA ILE A 108 8.70 -0.17 3.08
C ILE A 108 9.87 -0.24 4.07
N SER A 109 10.47 -1.42 4.17
CA SER A 109 11.52 -1.72 5.15
C SER A 109 12.93 -1.65 4.57
N GLY A 110 13.07 -1.69 3.25
CA GLY A 110 14.35 -1.86 2.57
C GLY A 110 14.93 -3.27 2.71
N GLN A 111 14.17 -4.23 3.22
CA GLN A 111 14.62 -5.61 3.38
C GLN A 111 14.23 -6.44 2.16
N ALA A 112 15.21 -6.66 1.29
CA ALA A 112 15.03 -7.44 0.08
C ALA A 112 14.47 -8.84 0.38
N ASN A 113 13.51 -9.27 -0.47
CA ASN A 113 12.92 -10.62 -0.43
C ASN A 113 12.20 -10.99 0.89
N ALA A 114 11.86 -10.01 1.72
CA ALA A 114 11.11 -10.24 2.95
C ALA A 114 9.73 -10.89 2.69
N PHE A 115 9.11 -10.60 1.55
CA PHE A 115 7.87 -11.24 1.12
C PHE A 115 8.19 -12.56 0.40
N SER A 116 8.60 -13.54 1.20
CA SER A 116 8.94 -14.89 0.71
C SER A 116 7.75 -15.61 0.10
N LYS A 117 8.02 -16.73 -0.58
CA LYS A 117 6.97 -17.61 -1.14
C LYS A 117 5.92 -17.96 -0.10
N ASN A 118 6.34 -18.39 1.09
CA ASN A 118 5.43 -18.78 2.16
C ASN A 118 4.55 -17.62 2.66
N VAL A 119 5.07 -16.40 2.66
CA VAL A 119 4.33 -15.18 3.01
C VAL A 119 3.26 -14.89 1.97
N LEU A 120 3.61 -14.92 0.69
CA LEU A 120 2.68 -14.59 -0.39
C LEU A 120 1.62 -15.67 -0.62
N GLU A 121 1.99 -16.96 -0.49
CA GLU A 121 1.02 -18.06 -0.52
C GLU A 121 0.03 -17.96 0.65
N LEU A 122 0.50 -17.56 1.84
CA LEU A 122 -0.39 -17.32 2.98
C LEU A 122 -1.35 -16.15 2.72
N MET A 123 -0.85 -15.03 2.20
CA MET A 123 -1.69 -13.88 1.82
C MET A 123 -2.77 -14.28 0.82
N LYS A 124 -2.42 -15.10 -0.18
CA LYS A 124 -3.39 -15.67 -1.14
C LYS A 124 -4.37 -16.63 -0.47
N GLY A 125 -3.93 -17.40 0.51
CA GLY A 125 -4.78 -18.36 1.23
C GLY A 125 -5.87 -17.70 2.09
N ILE A 126 -5.65 -16.46 2.52
CA ILE A 126 -6.58 -15.70 3.37
C ILE A 126 -7.36 -14.62 2.62
N ASN A 127 -7.05 -14.39 1.34
CA ASN A 127 -7.70 -13.38 0.49
C ASN A 127 -7.88 -13.92 -0.93
N ASP A 128 -9.01 -13.63 -1.55
CA ASP A 128 -9.24 -13.92 -2.97
C ASP A 128 -8.31 -13.08 -3.86
N TYR A 129 -8.17 -11.81 -3.53
CA TYR A 129 -7.28 -10.84 -4.16
C TYR A 129 -6.46 -10.12 -3.09
N PRO A 130 -5.30 -10.68 -2.66
CA PRO A 130 -4.42 -10.00 -1.72
C PRO A 130 -3.77 -8.78 -2.37
N LEU A 131 -3.73 -7.67 -1.65
CA LEU A 131 -2.93 -6.52 -2.06
C LEU A 131 -1.50 -6.68 -1.56
N VAL A 132 -0.54 -6.59 -2.47
CA VAL A 132 0.89 -6.73 -2.16
C VAL A 132 1.65 -5.56 -2.76
N PHE A 133 2.08 -4.64 -1.92
CA PHE A 133 2.82 -3.45 -2.32
C PHE A 133 4.25 -3.52 -1.81
N ALA A 134 5.20 -3.76 -2.70
CA ALA A 134 6.64 -3.82 -2.40
C ALA A 134 7.28 -2.47 -2.78
N LEU A 135 7.22 -1.50 -1.86
CA LEU A 135 7.50 -0.10 -2.16
C LEU A 135 8.95 0.32 -1.91
N SER A 136 9.81 -0.58 -1.41
CA SER A 136 11.22 -0.24 -1.17
C SER A 136 11.99 -0.06 -2.48
N ASN A 137 12.88 0.91 -2.48
CA ASN A 137 13.78 1.27 -3.58
C ASN A 137 15.24 1.18 -3.12
N PRO A 138 16.18 0.84 -4.02
CA PRO A 138 16.02 0.41 -5.41
C PRO A 138 15.46 -1.02 -5.53
N THR A 139 15.35 -1.55 -6.75
CA THR A 139 14.83 -2.92 -7.01
C THR A 139 15.55 -4.00 -6.19
N SER A 140 16.85 -3.83 -5.93
CA SER A 140 17.64 -4.74 -5.06
C SER A 140 17.20 -4.73 -3.58
N SER A 141 16.43 -3.75 -3.16
CA SER A 141 15.88 -3.63 -1.80
C SER A 141 14.39 -3.97 -1.73
N SER A 142 13.76 -4.32 -2.88
CA SER A 142 12.34 -4.64 -2.94
C SER A 142 12.02 -5.89 -2.13
N GLU A 143 10.93 -5.87 -1.40
CA GLU A 143 10.48 -6.97 -0.56
C GLU A 143 10.11 -8.23 -1.35
N CYS A 144 9.72 -8.09 -2.62
CA CYS A 144 9.62 -9.16 -3.62
C CYS A 144 9.65 -8.59 -5.03
N THR A 145 9.87 -9.46 -6.02
CA THR A 145 9.72 -9.10 -7.43
C THR A 145 8.27 -9.26 -7.89
N ALA A 146 7.89 -8.58 -8.96
CA ALA A 146 6.57 -8.75 -9.58
C ALA A 146 6.35 -10.20 -10.04
N GLU A 147 7.38 -10.82 -10.64
CA GLU A 147 7.34 -12.22 -11.06
C GLU A 147 6.98 -13.15 -9.89
N ASN A 148 7.70 -13.02 -8.79
CA ASN A 148 7.45 -13.83 -7.59
C ASN A 148 6.05 -13.56 -7.00
N ALA A 149 5.63 -12.30 -6.95
CA ALA A 149 4.32 -11.93 -6.43
C ALA A 149 3.21 -12.59 -7.24
N TYR A 150 3.22 -12.48 -8.56
CA TYR A 150 2.20 -13.10 -9.41
C TYR A 150 2.31 -14.63 -9.43
N LYS A 151 3.53 -15.19 -9.53
CA LYS A 151 3.75 -16.63 -9.58
C LYS A 151 3.25 -17.32 -8.31
N TRP A 152 3.66 -16.85 -7.13
CA TRP A 152 3.33 -17.49 -5.86
C TRP A 152 1.88 -17.26 -5.42
N THR A 153 1.22 -16.25 -5.97
CA THR A 153 -0.21 -16.03 -5.75
C THR A 153 -1.08 -16.55 -6.90
N ARG A 154 -0.49 -17.23 -7.89
CA ARG A 154 -1.18 -17.73 -9.10
C ARG A 154 -1.96 -16.61 -9.81
N GLY A 155 -1.34 -15.46 -9.99
CA GLY A 155 -1.95 -14.29 -10.64
C GLY A 155 -3.10 -13.62 -9.86
N LYS A 156 -3.25 -13.94 -8.58
CA LYS A 156 -4.35 -13.39 -7.76
C LYS A 156 -4.00 -12.11 -7.03
N CYS A 157 -2.70 -11.81 -6.77
CA CYS A 157 -2.36 -10.57 -6.09
C CYS A 157 -2.57 -9.35 -6.98
N LEU A 158 -2.98 -8.27 -6.34
CA LEU A 158 -2.94 -6.92 -6.91
C LEU A 158 -1.63 -6.30 -6.44
N PHE A 159 -0.70 -6.14 -7.38
CA PHE A 159 0.68 -5.80 -7.08
C PHE A 159 1.03 -4.36 -7.47
N ALA A 160 1.74 -3.69 -6.58
CA ALA A 160 2.42 -2.44 -6.86
C ALA A 160 3.84 -2.45 -6.28
N SER A 161 4.74 -1.71 -6.89
CA SER A 161 6.13 -1.62 -6.46
C SER A 161 6.65 -0.19 -6.49
N GLY A 162 7.69 0.08 -5.69
CA GLY A 162 8.41 1.36 -5.75
C GLY A 162 9.32 1.46 -6.96
N SER A 163 9.87 0.33 -7.41
CA SER A 163 10.76 0.21 -8.56
C SER A 163 10.03 -0.36 -9.77
N PRO A 164 10.47 -0.06 -11.01
CA PRO A 164 9.87 -0.64 -12.22
C PRO A 164 10.18 -2.15 -12.30
N PHE A 165 9.19 -2.91 -12.75
CA PHE A 165 9.32 -4.30 -13.14
C PHE A 165 8.72 -4.53 -14.51
N ASP A 166 9.26 -5.49 -15.25
CA ASP A 166 8.72 -5.92 -16.53
C ASP A 166 7.37 -6.63 -16.36
N SER A 167 6.61 -6.72 -17.46
CA SER A 167 5.38 -7.51 -17.51
C SER A 167 5.67 -9.00 -17.28
N VAL A 168 4.73 -9.68 -16.65
CA VAL A 168 4.86 -11.09 -16.26
C VAL A 168 3.75 -11.90 -16.89
N GLU A 169 4.09 -13.03 -17.50
CA GLU A 169 3.11 -13.97 -18.04
C GLU A 169 2.87 -15.13 -17.06
N ILE A 170 1.61 -15.34 -16.68
CA ILE A 170 1.18 -16.45 -15.85
C ILE A 170 -0.03 -17.11 -16.53
N GLU A 171 0.10 -18.39 -16.87
CA GLU A 171 -1.00 -19.21 -17.42
C GLU A 171 -1.68 -18.53 -18.64
N GLY A 172 -0.87 -17.95 -19.53
CA GLY A 172 -1.35 -17.28 -20.75
C GLY A 172 -1.97 -15.89 -20.54
N LYS A 173 -1.92 -15.35 -19.33
CA LYS A 173 -2.33 -14.01 -19.01
C LYS A 173 -1.13 -13.12 -18.72
N THR A 174 -1.06 -11.95 -19.34
CA THR A 174 -0.03 -10.94 -19.10
C THR A 174 -0.47 -10.00 -17.99
N PHE A 175 0.37 -9.88 -16.96
CA PHE A 175 0.22 -8.91 -15.88
C PHE A 175 1.23 -7.77 -16.05
N ILE A 176 0.76 -6.54 -15.87
CA ILE A 176 1.60 -5.35 -15.94
C ILE A 176 1.70 -4.77 -14.53
N PRO A 177 2.89 -4.87 -13.87
CA PRO A 177 3.06 -4.38 -12.51
C PRO A 177 2.83 -2.87 -12.43
N GLY A 178 2.06 -2.42 -11.44
CA GLY A 178 1.93 -1.00 -11.13
C GLY A 178 3.18 -0.46 -10.46
N GLN A 179 3.73 0.67 -10.92
CA GLN A 179 4.78 1.38 -10.21
C GLN A 179 4.19 2.55 -9.43
N GLY A 180 4.31 2.52 -8.10
CA GLY A 180 3.93 3.60 -7.21
C GLY A 180 4.95 4.74 -7.25
N ASN A 181 4.95 5.50 -8.33
CA ASN A 181 5.89 6.59 -8.56
C ASN A 181 5.29 7.94 -8.19
N ASN A 182 6.04 8.75 -7.44
CA ASN A 182 5.64 10.11 -7.07
C ASN A 182 5.40 11.04 -8.27
N ALA A 183 5.89 10.70 -9.46
CA ALA A 183 5.62 11.40 -10.70
C ALA A 183 4.12 11.48 -11.05
N TYR A 184 3.31 10.57 -10.52
CA TYR A 184 1.86 10.64 -10.66
C TYR A 184 1.21 11.75 -9.81
N ILE A 185 1.86 12.18 -8.75
CA ILE A 185 1.29 13.06 -7.73
C ILE A 185 1.80 14.50 -7.86
N PHE A 186 3.12 14.67 -7.93
CA PHE A 186 3.72 16.00 -7.80
C PHE A 186 3.36 17.00 -8.90
N PRO A 187 3.24 16.64 -10.20
CA PRO A 187 2.86 17.63 -11.20
C PRO A 187 1.46 18.21 -10.95
N GLY A 188 0.48 17.37 -10.64
CA GLY A 188 -0.89 17.80 -10.35
C GLY A 188 -0.99 18.59 -9.05
N VAL A 189 -0.34 18.11 -7.99
CA VAL A 189 -0.30 18.80 -6.69
C VAL A 189 0.41 20.16 -6.83
N GLY A 190 1.55 20.22 -7.53
CA GLY A 190 2.28 21.47 -7.75
C GLY A 190 1.45 22.49 -8.50
N LEU A 191 0.80 22.09 -9.59
CA LEU A 191 -0.10 22.96 -10.35
C LEU A 191 -1.30 23.42 -9.51
N GLY A 192 -1.90 22.50 -8.75
CA GLY A 192 -3.01 22.81 -7.85
C GLY A 192 -2.65 23.87 -6.81
N ILE A 193 -1.47 23.77 -6.19
CA ILE A 193 -0.96 24.77 -5.23
C ILE A 193 -0.81 26.15 -5.89
N ILE A 194 -0.23 26.21 -7.09
CA ILE A 194 -0.03 27.45 -7.81
C ILE A 194 -1.38 28.10 -8.17
N LEU A 195 -2.30 27.34 -8.72
CA LEU A 195 -3.59 27.85 -9.17
C LEU A 195 -4.51 28.26 -8.02
N SER A 196 -4.47 27.54 -6.90
CA SER A 196 -5.29 27.83 -5.72
C SER A 196 -4.67 28.89 -4.80
N GLN A 197 -3.42 29.29 -5.05
CA GLN A 197 -2.65 30.17 -4.18
C GLN A 197 -2.63 29.66 -2.72
N ALA A 198 -2.57 28.33 -2.56
CA ALA A 198 -2.62 27.70 -1.25
C ALA A 198 -1.37 28.04 -0.43
N GLU A 199 -1.58 28.60 0.77
CA GLU A 199 -0.51 28.94 1.71
C GLU A 199 0.01 27.71 2.47
N VAL A 200 -0.80 26.63 2.55
CA VAL A 200 -0.49 25.41 3.28
C VAL A 200 -0.75 24.18 2.41
N ILE A 201 0.20 23.26 2.40
CA ILE A 201 0.05 21.95 1.77
C ILE A 201 -0.60 21.00 2.80
N SER A 202 -1.89 20.77 2.65
CA SER A 202 -2.67 19.92 3.56
C SER A 202 -2.74 18.46 3.08
N ASP A 203 -3.09 17.54 3.99
CA ASP A 203 -3.40 16.15 3.64
C ASP A 203 -4.59 16.05 2.67
N ASP A 204 -5.51 17.01 2.69
CA ASP A 204 -6.66 17.07 1.78
C ASP A 204 -6.24 17.15 0.31
N LEU A 205 -5.18 17.91 0.03
CA LEU A 205 -4.64 18.02 -1.31
C LEU A 205 -4.07 16.69 -1.81
N PHE A 206 -3.36 15.98 -0.93
CA PHE A 206 -2.82 14.66 -1.27
C PHE A 206 -3.93 13.59 -1.36
N LEU A 207 -4.98 13.70 -0.57
CA LEU A 207 -6.14 12.82 -0.67
C LEU A 207 -6.87 13.03 -1.99
N ALA A 208 -7.17 14.28 -2.37
CA ALA A 208 -7.78 14.59 -3.66
C ALA A 208 -6.94 14.09 -4.85
N ALA A 209 -5.61 14.22 -4.77
CA ALA A 209 -4.71 13.69 -5.79
C ALA A 209 -4.77 12.16 -5.87
N ALA A 210 -4.84 11.47 -4.72
CA ALA A 210 -4.95 10.01 -4.69
C ALA A 210 -6.29 9.53 -5.27
N GLU A 211 -7.38 10.15 -4.90
CA GLU A 211 -8.72 9.86 -5.41
C GLU A 211 -8.79 10.07 -6.92
N THR A 212 -8.30 11.21 -7.41
CA THR A 212 -8.25 11.52 -8.84
C THR A 212 -7.42 10.50 -9.60
N LEU A 213 -6.23 10.16 -9.11
CA LEU A 213 -5.37 9.18 -9.75
C LEU A 213 -6.05 7.81 -9.84
N SER A 214 -6.78 7.40 -8.81
CA SER A 214 -7.47 6.11 -8.78
C SER A 214 -8.57 5.96 -9.84
N ILE A 215 -9.32 7.02 -10.11
CA ILE A 215 -10.40 7.00 -11.11
C ILE A 215 -9.89 7.08 -12.56
N LEU A 216 -8.65 7.54 -12.76
CA LEU A 216 -8.03 7.59 -14.10
C LEU A 216 -7.61 6.21 -14.60
N VAL A 217 -7.53 5.21 -13.75
CA VAL A 217 -7.21 3.83 -14.17
C VAL A 217 -8.39 3.24 -14.93
N SER A 218 -8.18 2.87 -16.20
CA SER A 218 -9.20 2.25 -17.03
C SER A 218 -9.47 0.79 -16.63
N ASP A 219 -10.65 0.27 -16.99
CA ASP A 219 -11.00 -1.15 -16.76
C ASP A 219 -10.05 -2.10 -17.49
N LYS A 220 -9.54 -1.67 -18.67
CA LYS A 220 -8.54 -2.42 -19.42
C LYS A 220 -7.23 -2.54 -18.65
N GLU A 221 -6.76 -1.47 -18.05
CA GLU A 221 -5.56 -1.47 -17.21
C GLU A 221 -5.75 -2.34 -15.96
N LEU A 222 -6.88 -2.20 -15.28
CA LEU A 222 -7.21 -3.04 -14.13
C LEU A 222 -7.25 -4.53 -14.49
N SER A 223 -7.77 -4.89 -15.66
CA SER A 223 -7.85 -6.28 -16.13
C SER A 223 -6.47 -6.93 -16.33
N SER A 224 -5.44 -6.13 -16.58
CA SER A 224 -4.04 -6.55 -16.65
C SER A 224 -3.27 -6.39 -15.34
N GLY A 225 -3.96 -6.11 -14.23
CA GLY A 225 -3.38 -5.96 -12.90
C GLY A 225 -2.76 -4.60 -12.62
N GLN A 226 -2.86 -3.63 -13.52
CA GLN A 226 -2.36 -2.28 -13.31
C GLN A 226 -3.25 -1.53 -12.31
N LEU A 227 -2.64 -0.98 -11.26
CA LEU A 227 -3.32 -0.15 -10.26
C LEU A 227 -3.13 1.35 -10.49
N TYR A 228 -2.38 1.71 -11.53
CA TYR A 228 -2.10 3.09 -11.94
C TYR A 228 -2.28 3.22 -13.45
N PRO A 229 -2.68 4.40 -13.96
CA PRO A 229 -2.76 4.64 -15.39
C PRO A 229 -1.37 4.57 -16.02
N SER A 230 -1.31 4.39 -17.34
CA SER A 230 -0.04 4.44 -18.05
C SER A 230 0.67 5.78 -17.81
N ILE A 231 1.95 5.74 -17.50
CA ILE A 231 2.76 6.97 -17.28
C ILE A 231 2.74 7.90 -18.49
N LYS A 232 2.49 7.36 -19.69
CA LYS A 232 2.34 8.14 -20.92
C LYS A 232 1.08 9.03 -20.93
N ASP A 233 0.09 8.69 -20.12
CA ASP A 233 -1.19 9.41 -20.05
C ASP A 233 -1.19 10.52 -18.98
N ILE A 234 -0.13 10.63 -18.16
CA ILE A 234 0.01 11.71 -17.16
C ILE A 234 0.01 13.12 -17.80
N LYS A 235 0.34 13.23 -19.08
CA LYS A 235 0.39 14.51 -19.80
C LYS A 235 -0.95 14.97 -20.37
N LYS A 236 -1.99 14.18 -20.19
CA LYS A 236 -3.36 14.55 -20.55
C LYS A 236 -4.10 15.12 -19.35
#